data_06f3cd72ab9d6fbec14e62fe76133bd3
#
_entry.id   06f3cd72ab9d6fbec14e62fe76133bd3
#
_cell.length_a   1.000
_cell.length_b   1.000
_cell.length_c   1.000
_cell.angle_alpha   90.00
_cell.angle_beta   90.00
_cell.angle_gamma   90.00
#
_symmetry.space_group_name_H-M   'P 1'
#
loop_
_entity.id
_entity.type
_entity.pdbx_description
1 polymer ?
#
loop_
_entity_poly.entity_id
_entity_poly.type
_entity_poly.pdbx_seq_one_letter_code
_entity_poly.pdbx_strand_id
1 'polypeptide(L)'
;MQEINNDKQHLIVDRLGRRFRNLRLSLTAACNYACTYCVPDGKRLQAAAYELSGEEIVRATRLLIDTAGIDKVRITGGEPLLSPKFPETLQGIMALGLSDVSLTTNAQLLPRYAEAIIESGMRRINVSLDTLD
;
A
#
# COMPACT_ATOMS: atom_id res chain seq x y z
N MET A 1 30.26 -2.39 -7.96
CA MET A 1 29.04 -3.22 -8.08
C MET A 1 29.06 -4.22 -6.92
N GLN A 2 28.31 -3.93 -5.86
CA GLN A 2 28.22 -4.87 -4.74
C GLN A 2 27.25 -5.96 -5.16
N GLU A 3 27.75 -7.19 -5.28
CA GLU A 3 26.90 -8.37 -5.36
C GLU A 3 26.00 -8.38 -4.13
N ILE A 4 24.69 -8.28 -4.34
CA ILE A 4 23.71 -8.48 -3.31
C ILE A 4 23.84 -9.93 -2.88
N ASN A 5 24.48 -10.12 -1.75
CA ASN A 5 24.70 -11.43 -1.16
C ASN A 5 23.32 -12.03 -0.84
N ASN A 6 22.85 -12.91 -1.71
CA ASN A 6 21.54 -13.55 -1.66
C ASN A 6 21.37 -14.46 -0.42
N ASP A 7 22.44 -14.61 0.37
CA ASP A 7 22.50 -15.49 1.53
C ASP A 7 21.86 -14.92 2.81
N LYS A 8 21.34 -13.68 2.78
CA LYS A 8 20.76 -13.03 3.95
C LYS A 8 19.24 -12.83 3.89
N GLN A 9 18.58 -13.22 2.81
CA GLN A 9 17.14 -13.10 2.71
C GLN A 9 16.46 -14.31 3.35
N HIS A 10 15.64 -14.06 4.36
CA HIS A 10 14.77 -15.06 4.95
C HIS A 10 13.41 -15.02 4.24
N LEU A 11 13.28 -15.78 3.16
CA LEU A 11 12.05 -15.83 2.38
C LEU A 11 10.88 -16.34 3.25
N ILE A 12 9.75 -15.68 3.12
CA ILE A 12 8.53 -16.11 3.80
C ILE A 12 7.88 -17.19 2.96
N VAL A 13 7.91 -18.41 3.47
CA VAL A 13 7.38 -19.61 2.80
C VAL A 13 6.46 -20.35 3.77
N ASP A 14 5.29 -20.77 3.30
CA ASP A 14 4.37 -21.56 4.12
C ASP A 14 4.72 -23.06 4.10
N ARG A 15 3.95 -23.85 4.86
CA ARG A 15 4.18 -25.30 4.94
C ARG A 15 3.95 -26.04 3.63
N LEU A 16 3.28 -25.41 2.64
CA LEU A 16 3.02 -25.96 1.31
C LEU A 16 4.05 -25.51 0.28
N GLY A 17 5.09 -24.78 0.68
CA GLY A 17 6.12 -24.28 -0.20
C GLY A 17 5.76 -23.01 -0.97
N ARG A 18 4.64 -22.35 -0.63
CA ARG A 18 4.26 -21.10 -1.28
C ARG A 18 5.08 -19.94 -0.72
N ARG A 19 5.71 -19.20 -1.61
CA ARG A 19 6.50 -18.01 -1.27
C ARG A 19 5.63 -16.76 -1.29
N PHE A 20 5.71 -15.96 -0.23
CA PHE A 20 5.00 -14.68 -0.13
C PHE A 20 5.91 -13.55 -0.56
N ARG A 21 5.54 -12.87 -1.65
CA ARG A 21 6.28 -11.76 -2.26
C ARG A 21 5.53 -10.44 -2.20
N ASN A 22 4.25 -10.49 -1.87
CA ASN A 22 3.35 -9.35 -1.89
C ASN A 22 3.20 -8.77 -0.49
N LEU A 23 3.34 -7.45 -0.37
CA LEU A 23 3.06 -6.70 0.84
C LEU A 23 1.84 -5.81 0.61
N ARG A 24 0.89 -5.90 1.50
CA ARG A 24 -0.22 -4.94 1.56
C ARG A 24 0.08 -3.90 2.62
N LEU A 25 0.13 -2.64 2.21
CA LEU A 25 0.37 -1.51 3.09
C LEU A 25 -0.95 -0.79 3.35
N SER A 26 -1.44 -0.85 4.58
CA SER A 26 -2.56 -0.04 5.02
C SER A 26 -2.02 1.31 5.51
N LEU A 27 -2.28 2.38 4.79
CA LEU A 27 -1.82 3.73 5.16
C LEU A 27 -2.61 4.30 6.33
N THR A 28 -3.89 3.97 6.41
CA THR A 28 -4.79 4.47 7.45
C THR A 28 -5.97 3.52 7.62
N ALA A 29 -6.54 3.49 8.80
CA ALA A 29 -7.82 2.81 9.05
C ALA A 29 -9.02 3.67 8.63
N ALA A 30 -8.83 4.98 8.45
CA ALA A 30 -9.91 5.90 8.09
C ALA A 30 -10.47 5.60 6.69
N CYS A 31 -11.77 5.76 6.54
CA CYS A 31 -12.46 5.65 5.27
C CYS A 31 -13.55 6.71 5.17
N ASN A 32 -13.73 7.28 3.98
CA ASN A 32 -14.80 8.24 3.69
C ASN A 32 -16.12 7.58 3.28
N TYR A 33 -16.16 6.24 3.18
CA TYR A 33 -17.35 5.44 2.96
C TYR A 33 -17.65 4.58 4.19
N ALA A 34 -18.90 4.17 4.32
CA ALA A 34 -19.38 3.26 5.36
C ALA A 34 -20.08 2.07 4.69
N CYS A 35 -19.33 1.31 3.90
CA CYS A 35 -19.84 0.13 3.21
C CYS A 35 -20.40 -0.88 4.22
N THR A 36 -21.56 -1.44 3.95
CA THR A 36 -22.28 -2.30 4.89
C THR A 36 -21.51 -3.57 5.26
N TYR A 37 -20.69 -4.09 4.36
CA TYR A 37 -19.86 -5.27 4.62
C TYR A 37 -18.59 -4.94 5.45
N CYS A 38 -18.13 -3.67 5.47
CA CYS A 38 -16.99 -3.23 6.27
C CYS A 38 -17.40 -2.71 7.64
N VAL A 39 -18.49 -1.95 7.70
CA VAL A 39 -18.98 -1.27 8.89
C VAL A 39 -20.51 -1.46 8.99
N PRO A 40 -20.98 -2.63 9.46
CA PRO A 40 -22.41 -2.93 9.51
C PRO A 40 -23.23 -1.95 10.34
N ASP A 41 -22.62 -1.22 11.28
CA ASP A 41 -23.26 -0.19 12.08
C ASP A 41 -23.40 1.16 11.37
N GLY A 42 -22.92 1.27 10.14
CA GLY A 42 -22.98 2.49 9.31
C GLY A 42 -22.05 3.61 9.75
N LYS A 43 -21.20 3.40 10.74
CA LYS A 43 -20.23 4.41 11.19
C LYS A 43 -18.96 4.36 10.35
N ARG A 44 -18.51 5.51 9.88
CA ARG A 44 -17.24 5.61 9.13
C ARG A 44 -16.06 5.23 10.02
N LEU A 45 -15.15 4.45 9.47
CA LEU A 45 -13.91 4.13 10.12
C LEU A 45 -13.03 5.38 10.28
N GLN A 46 -12.42 5.52 11.44
CA GLN A 46 -11.55 6.62 11.78
C GLN A 46 -10.09 6.17 11.80
N ALA A 47 -9.17 7.13 11.64
CA ALA A 47 -7.76 6.84 11.81
C ALA A 47 -7.46 6.32 13.23
N ALA A 48 -6.50 5.42 13.34
CA ALA A 48 -6.01 4.98 14.64
C ALA A 48 -5.36 6.15 15.40
N ALA A 49 -5.31 6.04 16.74
CA ALA A 49 -4.67 7.05 17.57
C ALA A 49 -3.19 7.24 17.23
N TYR A 50 -2.53 6.18 16.77
CA TYR A 50 -1.17 6.22 16.26
C TYR A 50 -1.10 5.47 14.92
N GLU A 51 -0.55 6.12 13.92
CA GLU A 51 -0.25 5.53 12.63
C GLU A 51 1.20 5.85 12.26
N LEU A 52 1.86 4.93 11.56
CA LEU A 52 3.20 5.17 11.07
C LEU A 52 3.24 6.37 10.11
N SER A 53 4.30 7.15 10.16
CA SER A 53 4.56 8.20 9.16
C SER A 53 4.88 7.58 7.79
N GLY A 54 4.80 8.39 6.73
CA GLY A 54 5.20 7.94 5.39
C GLY A 54 6.65 7.47 5.36
N GLU A 55 7.55 8.16 6.03
CA GLU A 55 8.96 7.78 6.14
C GLU A 55 9.15 6.43 6.85
N GLU A 56 8.46 6.22 7.98
CA GLU A 56 8.51 4.95 8.71
C GLU A 56 7.99 3.78 7.87
N ILE A 57 6.91 4.00 7.11
CA ILE A 57 6.35 2.99 6.19
C ILE A 57 7.36 2.62 5.10
N VAL A 58 8.01 3.61 4.49
CA VAL A 58 9.02 3.38 3.45
C VAL A 58 10.22 2.62 4.02
N ARG A 59 10.68 2.96 5.22
CA ARG A 59 11.78 2.26 5.89
C ARG A 59 11.44 0.82 6.21
N ALA A 60 10.24 0.58 6.75
CA ALA A 60 9.76 -0.78 7.04
C ALA A 60 9.64 -1.62 5.75
N THR A 61 9.15 -1.02 4.67
CA THR A 61 9.04 -1.69 3.37
C THR A 61 10.42 -2.07 2.83
N ARG A 62 11.39 -1.15 2.88
CA ARG A 62 12.77 -1.44 2.48
C ARG A 62 13.35 -2.60 3.27
N LEU A 63 13.13 -2.61 4.58
CA LEU A 63 13.60 -3.71 5.43
C LEU A 63 13.02 -5.06 4.97
N LEU A 64 11.74 -5.11 4.65
CA LEU A 64 11.08 -6.33 4.18
C LEU A 64 11.56 -6.75 2.79
N ILE A 65 11.88 -5.81 1.91
CA ILE A 65 12.50 -6.10 0.60
C ILE A 65 13.86 -6.79 0.83
N ASP A 66 14.70 -6.19 1.67
CA ASP A 66 16.07 -6.63 1.87
C ASP A 66 16.16 -7.96 2.64
N THR A 67 15.24 -8.19 3.59
CA THR A 67 15.31 -9.35 4.50
C THR A 67 14.37 -10.49 4.09
N ALA A 68 13.20 -10.20 3.54
CA ALA A 68 12.16 -11.19 3.25
C ALA A 68 11.89 -11.39 1.75
N GLY A 69 12.56 -10.64 0.88
CA GLY A 69 12.41 -10.78 -0.56
C GLY A 69 11.05 -10.31 -1.10
N ILE A 70 10.41 -9.35 -0.42
CA ILE A 70 9.20 -8.71 -0.93
C ILE A 70 9.57 -7.90 -2.18
N ASP A 71 8.81 -8.06 -3.25
CA ASP A 71 9.04 -7.35 -4.52
C ASP A 71 7.77 -6.72 -5.11
N LYS A 72 6.63 -6.93 -4.48
CA LYS A 72 5.34 -6.33 -4.86
C LYS A 72 4.68 -5.67 -3.67
N VAL A 73 4.14 -4.48 -3.87
CA VAL A 73 3.44 -3.72 -2.84
C VAL A 73 2.09 -3.28 -3.36
N ARG A 74 1.06 -3.49 -2.54
CA ARG A 74 -0.27 -2.93 -2.75
C ARG A 74 -0.55 -1.91 -1.66
N ILE A 75 -0.72 -0.65 -2.06
CA ILE A 75 -1.12 0.42 -1.16
C ILE A 75 -2.64 0.37 -0.99
N THR A 76 -3.07 0.27 0.24
CA THR A 76 -4.47 0.12 0.63
C THR A 76 -4.71 0.81 1.97
N GLY A 77 -5.78 0.46 2.66
CA GLY A 77 -6.15 1.00 3.96
C GLY A 77 -7.65 0.88 4.15
N GLY A 78 -8.24 1.74 4.92
CA GLY A 78 -9.64 2.11 4.77
C GLY A 78 -9.79 2.73 3.39
N GLU A 79 -9.42 4.00 3.25
CA GLU A 79 -9.24 4.65 1.93
C GLU A 79 -7.86 5.34 1.91
N PRO A 80 -6.89 4.84 1.13
CA PRO A 80 -5.53 5.36 1.17
C PRO A 80 -5.41 6.82 0.72
N LEU A 81 -6.26 7.27 -0.20
CA LEU A 81 -6.24 8.66 -0.68
C LEU A 81 -6.77 9.66 0.37
N LEU A 82 -7.39 9.17 1.42
CA LEU A 82 -7.81 10.00 2.55
C LEU A 82 -6.62 10.36 3.46
N SER A 83 -5.54 9.59 3.41
CA SER A 83 -4.36 9.84 4.23
C SER A 83 -3.53 10.99 3.67
N PRO A 84 -3.22 12.03 4.49
CA PRO A 84 -2.41 13.15 4.03
C PRO A 84 -0.95 12.77 3.72
N LYS A 85 -0.49 11.63 4.21
CA LYS A 85 0.85 11.11 3.92
C LYS A 85 0.93 10.32 2.61
N PHE A 86 -0.18 10.18 1.87
CA PHE A 86 -0.23 9.37 0.65
C PHE A 86 0.82 9.80 -0.40
N PRO A 87 0.93 11.10 -0.80
CA PRO A 87 1.88 11.49 -1.83
C PRO A 87 3.33 11.18 -1.47
N GLU A 88 3.73 11.49 -0.24
CA GLU A 88 5.08 11.24 0.28
C GLU A 88 5.37 9.73 0.31
N THR A 89 4.44 8.95 0.82
CA THR A 89 4.58 7.50 0.89
C THR A 89 4.69 6.89 -0.50
N LEU A 90 3.86 7.32 -1.44
CA LEU A 90 3.90 6.84 -2.83
C LEU A 90 5.27 7.10 -3.46
N GLN A 91 5.80 8.32 -3.36
CA GLN A 91 7.12 8.64 -3.88
C GLN A 91 8.20 7.75 -3.29
N GLY A 92 8.20 7.56 -1.97
CA GLY A 92 9.18 6.73 -1.29
C GLY A 92 9.10 5.27 -1.70
N ILE A 93 7.90 4.72 -1.83
CA ILE A 93 7.70 3.32 -2.27
C ILE A 93 8.13 3.14 -3.71
N MET A 94 7.79 4.07 -4.61
CA MET A 94 8.19 3.99 -6.03
C MET A 94 9.71 4.06 -6.21
N ALA A 95 10.42 4.75 -5.32
CA ALA A 95 11.87 4.85 -5.35
C ALA A 95 12.59 3.56 -4.89
N LEU A 96 11.88 2.57 -4.34
CA LEU A 96 12.49 1.33 -3.84
C LEU A 96 12.83 0.31 -4.94
N GLY A 97 12.42 0.54 -6.18
CA GLY A 97 12.73 -0.35 -7.31
C GLY A 97 11.94 -1.66 -7.31
N LEU A 98 10.72 -1.64 -6.77
CA LEU A 98 9.83 -2.79 -6.76
C LEU A 98 9.34 -3.16 -8.17
N SER A 99 9.12 -4.45 -8.41
CA SER A 99 8.63 -4.94 -9.70
C SER A 99 7.18 -4.56 -9.98
N ASP A 100 6.36 -4.42 -8.94
CA ASP A 100 4.95 -4.07 -9.06
C ASP A 100 4.50 -3.26 -7.83
N VAL A 101 3.97 -2.07 -8.08
CA VAL A 101 3.31 -1.23 -7.07
C VAL A 101 1.91 -0.92 -7.56
N SER A 102 0.91 -1.18 -6.74
CA SER A 102 -0.48 -0.92 -7.07
C SER A 102 -1.19 -0.17 -5.93
N LEU A 103 -2.27 0.51 -6.28
CA LEU A 103 -3.15 1.22 -5.37
C LEU A 103 -4.53 0.59 -5.45
N THR A 104 -5.17 0.35 -4.30
CA THR A 104 -6.58 0.01 -4.22
C THR A 104 -7.33 1.15 -3.56
N THR A 105 -8.32 1.72 -4.23
CA THR A 105 -9.04 2.92 -3.81
C THR A 105 -10.51 2.86 -4.23
N ASN A 106 -11.36 3.56 -3.49
CA ASN A 106 -12.75 3.82 -3.92
C ASN A 106 -12.83 4.92 -4.98
N ALA A 107 -11.72 5.53 -5.34
CA ALA A 107 -11.56 6.55 -6.39
C ALA A 107 -12.24 7.91 -6.14
N GLN A 108 -12.90 8.12 -5.02
CA GLN A 108 -13.56 9.41 -4.74
C GLN A 108 -12.60 10.60 -4.79
N LEU A 109 -11.40 10.43 -4.25
CA LEU A 109 -10.36 11.45 -4.20
C LEU A 109 -9.33 11.32 -5.33
N LEU A 110 -9.53 10.38 -6.25
CA LEU A 110 -8.58 10.12 -7.34
C LEU A 110 -8.27 11.35 -8.19
N PRO A 111 -9.25 12.19 -8.57
CA PRO A 111 -8.94 13.41 -9.34
C PRO A 111 -7.95 14.33 -8.64
N ARG A 112 -8.01 14.43 -7.31
CA ARG A 112 -7.10 15.26 -6.52
C ARG A 112 -5.65 14.79 -6.58
N TYR A 113 -5.43 13.48 -6.69
CA TYR A 113 -4.10 12.86 -6.63
C TYR A 113 -3.61 12.31 -7.96
N ALA A 114 -4.41 12.45 -9.04
CA ALA A 114 -4.09 11.87 -10.34
C ALA A 114 -2.72 12.32 -10.86
N GLU A 115 -2.41 13.62 -10.76
CA GLU A 115 -1.13 14.16 -11.19
C GLU A 115 0.04 13.56 -10.40
N ALA A 116 -0.05 13.54 -9.09
CA ALA A 116 0.98 12.94 -8.23
C ALA A 116 1.20 11.46 -8.53
N ILE A 117 0.13 10.72 -8.81
CA ILE A 117 0.20 9.31 -9.17
C ILE A 117 0.91 9.13 -10.52
N ILE A 118 0.57 9.94 -11.52
CA ILE A 118 1.21 9.91 -12.84
C ILE A 118 2.70 10.24 -12.73
N GLU A 119 3.03 11.30 -12.01
CA GLU A 119 4.42 11.73 -11.81
C GLU A 119 5.25 10.70 -11.06
N SER A 120 4.64 9.94 -10.15
CA SER A 120 5.33 8.87 -9.42
C SER A 120 5.76 7.70 -10.30
N GLY A 121 5.16 7.55 -11.48
CA GLY A 121 5.37 6.41 -12.37
C GLY A 121 4.54 5.18 -12.05
N MET A 122 3.66 5.23 -11.05
CA MET A 122 2.75 4.12 -10.75
C MET A 122 1.75 3.94 -11.90
N ARG A 123 1.56 2.70 -12.34
CA ARG A 123 0.76 2.37 -13.53
C ARG A 123 -0.45 1.49 -13.25
N ARG A 124 -0.64 1.10 -11.99
CA ARG A 124 -1.64 0.10 -11.64
C ARG A 124 -2.53 0.57 -10.51
N ILE A 125 -3.80 0.73 -10.82
CA ILE A 125 -4.83 1.13 -9.86
C ILE A 125 -5.98 0.14 -9.93
N ASN A 126 -6.42 -0.32 -8.77
CA ASN A 126 -7.63 -1.11 -8.61
C ASN A 126 -8.70 -0.22 -8.00
N VAL A 127 -9.78 -0.02 -8.70
CA VAL A 127 -10.91 0.76 -8.20
C VAL A 127 -11.96 -0.19 -7.64
N SER A 128 -12.30 0.02 -6.36
CA SER A 128 -13.39 -0.71 -5.71
C SER A 128 -14.71 -0.01 -6.03
N LEU A 129 -15.56 -0.69 -6.77
CA LEU A 129 -16.85 -0.18 -7.20
C LEU A 129 -17.90 -1.27 -7.00
N ASP A 130 -18.89 -1.01 -6.11
CA ASP A 130 -19.94 -1.98 -5.78
C ASP A 130 -21.15 -1.83 -6.70
N THR A 131 -21.42 -0.61 -7.18
CA THR A 131 -22.59 -0.30 -8.03
C THR A 131 -22.28 0.86 -8.96
N LEU A 132 -22.99 0.92 -10.09
CA LEU A 132 -22.97 2.05 -11.03
C LEU A 132 -24.14 3.02 -10.79
N ASP A 133 -25.04 2.71 -9.88
CA ASP A 133 -26.22 3.53 -9.57
C ASP A 133 -25.91 4.63 -8.55
#